data_bb342cd0d774bf2d1e1cbfff70dbd1af
#
_entry.id   bb342cd0d774bf2d1e1cbfff70dbd1af
#
_cell.length_a   1.000
_cell.length_b   1.000
_cell.length_c   1.000
_cell.angle_alpha   90.00
_cell.angle_beta   90.00
_cell.angle_gamma   90.00
#
_symmetry.space_group_name_H-M   'P 1'
#
loop_
_entity.id
_entity.type
_entity.pdbx_description
1 polymer ?
#
loop_
_entity_poly.entity_id
_entity_poly.type
_entity_poly.pdbx_seq_one_letter_code
_entity_poly.pdbx_strand_id
1 'polypeptide(L)'
;WYDPNKTIHYAPLLINYSQVPEEARLRIIVVGAGLSGIAAAISAALSGHKVQVIEQAKELAEVGAGLQITPNASRLLQYWELPTSIWEAAAEPTKVTVHRYSGQILAHESGFDQNIRRKYNAPFVDLHRVDLQQALFARAQELGVRFQLNEKVERVDFDSVTVHTLACNQYAGDLIIAADGLWSRCREAFMGQKDEPLPTGDLAYRIVLTADQISDPDLRALVENPEVHFWVGPGAHAVAYSIRGGKMFNIVLLVPDTLPPGVSRQAGSVDEMRELFVGWDPILNRFLNYVTSVDKWRLMHHGEMEKWVNDASNLVFIGDSCHPMLPYLAQGANSSLEDGAVLGLLLGHMKNKTQLPHILRLYESLRKSRGEAIVRETFKQRHDFHMRDGEEQIKRDEIFLSQLGKDIKGAFPSRWTCPEVQPWLYGYDAIQEVENAVASHPNSFAQRSSQWSSFCQIL
;
A
#
# COMPACT_ATOMS: atom_id res chain seq x y z
N TRP A 1 -4.87 16.27 -25.09
CA TRP A 1 -3.83 15.68 -25.92
C TRP A 1 -2.70 15.26 -24.99
N TYR A 2 -2.49 13.96 -24.86
CA TYR A 2 -1.34 13.35 -24.17
C TYR A 2 -0.09 13.68 -24.98
N ASP A 3 0.89 14.35 -24.37
CA ASP A 3 2.19 14.58 -24.99
C ASP A 3 3.16 13.47 -24.52
N PRO A 4 3.46 12.47 -25.38
CA PRO A 4 4.36 11.38 -25.04
C PRO A 4 5.82 11.85 -24.87
N ASN A 5 6.13 13.10 -25.19
CA ASN A 5 7.46 13.68 -25.04
C ASN A 5 7.67 14.48 -23.75
N LYS A 6 6.65 14.54 -22.90
CA LYS A 6 6.81 15.09 -21.54
C LYS A 6 7.60 14.10 -20.67
N THR A 7 8.91 14.09 -20.86
CA THR A 7 9.83 13.48 -19.89
C THR A 7 9.65 14.24 -18.58
N ILE A 8 9.02 13.61 -17.62
CA ILE A 8 8.86 14.17 -16.28
C ILE A 8 10.25 14.11 -15.64
N HIS A 9 10.98 15.22 -15.72
CA HIS A 9 12.25 15.35 -15.00
C HIS A 9 11.95 15.47 -13.52
N TYR A 10 12.00 14.34 -12.82
CA TYR A 10 12.13 14.35 -11.36
C TYR A 10 13.54 14.87 -11.06
N ALA A 11 13.63 16.07 -10.49
CA ALA A 11 14.91 16.51 -9.94
C ALA A 11 15.32 15.51 -8.86
N PRO A 12 16.50 14.88 -8.95
CA PRO A 12 16.96 14.00 -7.88
C PRO A 12 17.03 14.85 -6.61
N LEU A 13 16.30 14.44 -5.58
CA LEU A 13 16.49 14.98 -4.25
C LEU A 13 17.92 14.60 -3.86
N LEU A 14 18.79 15.60 -3.62
CA LEU A 14 20.11 15.35 -3.06
C LEU A 14 19.92 14.89 -1.61
N ILE A 15 19.74 13.58 -1.41
CA ILE A 15 19.44 13.00 -0.12
C ILE A 15 20.75 12.51 0.48
N ASN A 16 21.18 13.15 1.56
CA ASN A 16 22.21 12.62 2.43
C ASN A 16 21.55 11.63 3.40
N TYR A 17 21.61 10.35 3.08
CA TYR A 17 21.20 9.29 4.01
C TYR A 17 22.13 9.27 5.22
N SER A 18 21.58 9.52 6.40
CA SER A 18 22.34 9.40 7.65
C SER A 18 22.73 7.95 7.87
N GLN A 19 24.02 7.65 7.86
CA GLN A 19 24.52 6.32 8.20
C GLN A 19 24.64 6.17 9.70
N VAL A 20 24.04 5.10 10.24
CA VAL A 20 24.23 4.77 11.67
C VAL A 20 25.66 4.39 11.96
N PRO A 21 26.21 4.74 13.14
CA PRO A 21 27.54 4.28 13.57
C PRO A 21 27.57 2.75 13.69
N GLU A 22 28.75 2.15 13.58
CA GLU A 22 28.89 0.70 13.52
C GLU A 22 28.30 -0.01 14.75
N GLU A 23 28.45 0.60 15.92
CA GLU A 23 27.89 0.11 17.19
C GLU A 23 26.35 0.13 17.25
N ALA A 24 25.72 0.94 16.43
CA ALA A 24 24.25 1.00 16.30
C ALA A 24 23.70 0.10 15.18
N ARG A 25 24.58 -0.46 14.34
CA ARG A 25 24.18 -1.26 13.19
C ARG A 25 23.50 -2.55 13.60
N LEU A 26 22.28 -2.76 13.12
CA LEU A 26 21.48 -3.95 13.36
C LEU A 26 21.64 -4.98 12.24
N ARG A 27 21.46 -6.25 12.62
CA ARG A 27 21.13 -7.35 11.70
C ARG A 27 19.60 -7.52 11.73
N ILE A 28 18.94 -7.19 10.64
CA ILE A 28 17.48 -7.16 10.54
C ILE A 28 17.03 -8.33 9.68
N ILE A 29 16.09 -9.11 10.21
CA ILE A 29 15.38 -10.16 9.47
C ILE A 29 14.01 -9.64 9.12
N VAL A 30 13.70 -9.55 7.82
CA VAL A 30 12.39 -9.18 7.32
C VAL A 30 11.69 -10.45 6.87
N VAL A 31 10.52 -10.75 7.41
CA VAL A 31 9.70 -11.89 7.01
C VAL A 31 8.64 -11.43 6.01
N GLY A 32 8.80 -11.84 4.76
CA GLY A 32 7.96 -11.46 3.63
C GLY A 32 8.59 -10.44 2.69
N ALA A 33 8.59 -10.75 1.38
CA ALA A 33 9.08 -9.87 0.31
C ALA A 33 7.92 -9.18 -0.45
N GLY A 34 6.82 -8.89 0.23
CA GLY A 34 5.77 -7.98 -0.25
C GLY A 34 6.25 -6.53 -0.26
N LEU A 35 5.39 -5.62 -0.71
CA LEU A 35 5.75 -4.19 -0.82
C LEU A 35 6.21 -3.59 0.52
N SER A 36 5.55 -3.95 1.63
CA SER A 36 5.95 -3.48 2.97
C SER A 36 7.33 -3.96 3.38
N GLY A 37 7.62 -5.26 3.18
CA GLY A 37 8.90 -5.86 3.57
C GLY A 37 10.06 -5.30 2.76
N ILE A 38 9.90 -5.15 1.45
CA ILE A 38 10.94 -4.58 0.59
C ILE A 38 11.15 -3.08 0.91
N ALA A 39 10.07 -2.33 1.18
CA ALA A 39 10.16 -0.93 1.59
C ALA A 39 10.95 -0.74 2.90
N ALA A 40 10.64 -1.58 3.90
CA ALA A 40 11.39 -1.57 5.16
C ALA A 40 12.87 -1.97 4.96
N ALA A 41 13.11 -2.95 4.09
CA ALA A 41 14.47 -3.38 3.76
C ALA A 41 15.28 -2.28 3.07
N ILE A 42 14.69 -1.57 2.10
CA ILE A 42 15.32 -0.41 1.42
C ILE A 42 15.66 0.66 2.45
N SER A 43 14.66 1.10 3.23
CA SER A 43 14.83 2.20 4.18
C SER A 43 15.87 1.90 5.26
N ALA A 44 15.88 0.67 5.80
CA ALA A 44 16.87 0.23 6.77
C ALA A 44 18.29 0.09 6.15
N ALA A 45 18.38 -0.40 4.92
CA ALA A 45 19.68 -0.52 4.21
C ALA A 45 20.27 0.85 3.87
N LEU A 46 19.44 1.82 3.45
CA LEU A 46 19.85 3.21 3.24
C LEU A 46 20.46 3.84 4.49
N SER A 47 20.00 3.44 5.67
CA SER A 47 20.53 3.86 6.96
C SER A 47 21.76 3.06 7.42
N GLY A 48 22.22 2.08 6.65
CA GLY A 48 23.44 1.30 6.90
C GLY A 48 23.24 0.04 7.74
N HIS A 49 22.00 -0.37 8.01
CA HIS A 49 21.73 -1.66 8.67
C HIS A 49 21.96 -2.84 7.71
N LYS A 50 22.23 -4.02 8.27
CA LYS A 50 22.35 -5.27 7.50
C LYS A 50 21.01 -5.95 7.45
N VAL A 51 20.43 -6.09 6.25
CA VAL A 51 19.07 -6.60 6.06
C VAL A 51 19.08 -7.90 5.30
N GLN A 52 18.31 -8.87 5.79
CA GLN A 52 18.02 -10.12 5.12
C GLN A 52 16.48 -10.31 5.06
N VAL A 53 15.96 -10.52 3.86
CA VAL A 53 14.55 -10.77 3.61
C VAL A 53 14.34 -12.26 3.37
N ILE A 54 13.33 -12.84 4.03
CA ILE A 54 12.95 -14.26 3.92
C ILE A 54 11.58 -14.32 3.28
N GLU A 55 11.46 -15.04 2.16
CA GLU A 55 10.22 -15.12 1.37
C GLU A 55 9.85 -16.57 1.07
N GLN A 56 8.58 -16.92 1.27
CA GLN A 56 8.07 -18.27 1.03
C GLN A 56 7.94 -18.62 -0.46
N ALA A 57 7.75 -17.63 -1.31
CA ALA A 57 7.64 -17.84 -2.76
C ALA A 57 9.00 -18.25 -3.36
N LYS A 58 8.96 -19.09 -4.38
CA LYS A 58 10.15 -19.52 -5.12
C LYS A 58 10.71 -18.40 -6.00
N GLU A 59 9.84 -17.51 -6.43
CA GLU A 59 10.15 -16.34 -7.25
C GLU A 59 9.21 -15.18 -6.87
N LEU A 60 9.65 -13.95 -7.05
CA LEU A 60 8.84 -12.77 -6.84
C LEU A 60 7.99 -12.52 -8.11
N ALA A 61 6.94 -13.30 -8.25
CA ALA A 61 5.96 -13.21 -9.32
C ALA A 61 4.58 -13.02 -8.68
N GLU A 62 4.18 -11.78 -8.50
CA GLU A 62 2.81 -11.50 -8.05
C GLU A 62 1.80 -11.62 -9.20
N VAL A 63 0.53 -11.82 -8.85
CA VAL A 63 -0.56 -11.80 -9.84
C VAL A 63 -0.64 -10.41 -10.44
N GLY A 64 -0.52 -10.33 -11.77
CA GLY A 64 -0.58 -9.08 -12.52
C GLY A 64 -1.92 -8.38 -12.33
N ALA A 65 -1.91 -7.26 -11.61
CA ALA A 65 -3.06 -6.39 -11.40
C ALA A 65 -2.60 -4.94 -11.34
N GLY A 66 -3.51 -4.02 -11.57
CA GLY A 66 -3.27 -2.60 -11.38
C GLY A 66 -3.09 -2.25 -9.91
N LEU A 67 -2.31 -1.23 -9.66
CA LEU A 67 -2.03 -0.66 -8.36
C LEU A 67 -1.98 0.85 -8.47
N GLN A 68 -2.69 1.54 -7.57
CA GLN A 68 -2.72 3.00 -7.52
C GLN A 68 -1.78 3.49 -6.42
N ILE A 69 -0.80 4.27 -6.78
CA ILE A 69 0.17 4.88 -5.87
C ILE A 69 -0.17 6.36 -5.70
N THR A 70 -0.62 6.68 -4.51
CA THR A 70 -1.04 8.02 -4.12
C THR A 70 0.14 8.88 -3.66
N PRO A 71 0.02 10.22 -3.59
CA PRO A 71 1.14 11.14 -3.30
C PRO A 71 1.94 10.83 -2.04
N ASN A 72 1.29 10.34 -0.99
CA ASN A 72 1.96 9.94 0.25
C ASN A 72 3.02 8.85 0.05
N ALA A 73 2.79 7.93 -0.90
CA ALA A 73 3.74 6.88 -1.21
C ALA A 73 4.60 7.18 -2.43
N SER A 74 4.09 7.86 -3.46
CA SER A 74 4.90 8.18 -4.65
C SER A 74 6.13 9.03 -4.32
N ARG A 75 6.04 9.95 -3.32
CA ARG A 75 7.21 10.68 -2.81
C ARG A 75 8.25 9.77 -2.16
N LEU A 76 7.83 8.65 -1.55
CA LEU A 76 8.77 7.66 -1.01
C LEU A 76 9.49 6.88 -2.10
N LEU A 77 8.79 6.55 -3.20
CA LEU A 77 9.42 5.93 -4.37
C LEU A 77 10.46 6.85 -4.99
N GLN A 78 10.22 8.17 -5.01
CA GLN A 78 11.20 9.18 -5.42
C GLN A 78 12.37 9.26 -4.42
N TYR A 79 12.06 9.29 -3.13
CA TYR A 79 13.06 9.31 -2.06
C TYR A 79 14.00 8.10 -2.10
N TRP A 80 13.50 6.92 -2.44
CA TRP A 80 14.31 5.70 -2.59
C TRP A 80 15.04 5.63 -3.93
N GLU A 81 14.89 6.63 -4.78
CA GLU A 81 15.55 6.72 -6.10
C GLU A 81 15.27 5.49 -6.97
N LEU A 82 13.99 5.11 -7.09
CA LEU A 82 13.61 4.03 -7.98
C LEU A 82 13.98 4.35 -9.44
N PRO A 83 14.30 3.34 -10.27
CA PRO A 83 14.75 3.53 -11.64
C PRO A 83 13.71 4.29 -12.48
N THR A 84 14.18 5.09 -13.43
CA THR A 84 13.35 5.95 -14.30
C THR A 84 12.28 5.15 -15.05
N SER A 85 12.59 3.91 -15.38
CA SER A 85 11.67 3.01 -16.10
C SER A 85 10.31 2.79 -15.41
N ILE A 86 10.26 2.88 -14.07
CA ILE A 86 8.98 2.73 -13.36
C ILE A 86 8.06 3.93 -13.62
N TRP A 87 8.65 5.13 -13.73
CA TRP A 87 7.93 6.37 -14.00
C TRP A 87 7.49 6.45 -15.45
N GLU A 88 8.30 5.96 -16.39
CA GLU A 88 7.96 5.85 -17.81
C GLU A 88 6.83 4.86 -18.06
N ALA A 89 6.75 3.80 -17.24
CA ALA A 89 5.66 2.82 -17.28
C ALA A 89 4.40 3.25 -16.53
N ALA A 90 4.47 4.31 -15.73
CA ALA A 90 3.33 4.82 -14.97
C ALA A 90 2.27 5.44 -15.89
N ALA A 91 1.00 5.27 -15.49
CA ALA A 91 -0.11 6.04 -16.05
C ALA A 91 -0.51 7.10 -15.03
N GLU A 92 -0.56 8.36 -15.43
CA GLU A 92 -0.94 9.48 -14.57
C GLU A 92 -2.34 9.93 -14.99
N PRO A 93 -3.39 9.65 -14.18
CA PRO A 93 -4.75 9.91 -14.58
C PRO A 93 -5.03 11.42 -14.66
N THR A 94 -5.51 11.85 -15.81
CA THR A 94 -5.89 13.26 -16.06
C THR A 94 -7.28 13.59 -15.53
N LYS A 95 -8.09 12.56 -15.26
CA LYS A 95 -9.46 12.70 -14.77
C LYS A 95 -9.82 11.59 -13.79
N VAL A 96 -10.72 11.92 -12.87
CA VAL A 96 -11.41 10.97 -11.99
C VAL A 96 -12.90 11.20 -12.15
N THR A 97 -13.66 10.13 -12.47
CA THR A 97 -15.09 10.22 -12.66
C THR A 97 -15.82 9.17 -11.82
N VAL A 98 -16.84 9.58 -11.09
CA VAL A 98 -17.76 8.69 -10.38
C VAL A 98 -19.07 8.65 -11.14
N HIS A 99 -19.44 7.47 -11.59
CA HIS A 99 -20.71 7.20 -12.25
C HIS A 99 -21.66 6.47 -11.30
N ARG A 100 -22.94 6.74 -11.39
CA ARG A 100 -23.93 5.79 -10.95
C ARG A 100 -23.80 4.52 -11.81
N TYR A 101 -24.20 3.37 -11.28
CA TYR A 101 -24.14 2.11 -12.03
C TYR A 101 -24.85 2.18 -13.42
N SER A 102 -25.88 3.03 -13.57
CA SER A 102 -26.58 3.27 -14.83
C SER A 102 -25.85 4.14 -15.85
N GLY A 103 -24.65 4.66 -15.51
CA GLY A 103 -23.84 5.52 -16.37
C GLY A 103 -24.00 7.03 -16.15
N GLN A 104 -24.92 7.47 -15.30
CA GLN A 104 -25.03 8.89 -14.93
C GLN A 104 -23.78 9.36 -14.19
N ILE A 105 -23.16 10.44 -14.64
CA ILE A 105 -22.02 11.07 -13.95
C ILE A 105 -22.53 11.74 -12.67
N LEU A 106 -21.96 11.32 -11.54
CA LEU A 106 -22.25 11.88 -10.21
C LEU A 106 -21.18 12.89 -9.80
N ALA A 107 -19.90 12.62 -10.08
CA ALA A 107 -18.79 13.49 -9.80
C ALA A 107 -17.73 13.39 -10.89
N HIS A 108 -17.03 14.49 -11.12
CA HIS A 108 -16.00 14.57 -12.14
C HIS A 108 -14.95 15.61 -11.77
N GLU A 109 -13.67 15.22 -11.78
CA GLU A 109 -12.53 16.11 -11.61
C GLU A 109 -11.61 16.01 -12.81
N SER A 110 -11.53 17.10 -13.60
CA SER A 110 -10.58 17.26 -14.73
C SER A 110 -9.29 17.90 -14.27
N GLY A 111 -8.16 17.59 -14.95
CA GLY A 111 -6.84 18.07 -14.57
C GLY A 111 -6.39 17.49 -13.23
N PHE A 112 -6.82 16.26 -12.92
CA PHE A 112 -6.55 15.59 -11.66
C PHE A 112 -5.03 15.47 -11.43
N ASP A 113 -4.26 15.05 -12.43
CA ASP A 113 -2.80 14.98 -12.41
C ASP A 113 -2.16 16.30 -11.94
N GLN A 114 -2.54 17.41 -12.58
CA GLN A 114 -1.99 18.74 -12.28
C GLN A 114 -2.43 19.23 -10.91
N ASN A 115 -3.69 18.99 -10.52
CA ASN A 115 -4.23 19.37 -9.22
C ASN A 115 -3.52 18.63 -8.09
N ILE A 116 -3.32 17.33 -8.23
CA ILE A 116 -2.62 16.50 -7.26
C ILE A 116 -1.17 16.95 -7.10
N ARG A 117 -0.44 17.15 -8.20
CA ARG A 117 0.95 17.62 -8.15
C ARG A 117 1.07 18.98 -7.49
N ARG A 118 0.17 19.91 -7.81
CA ARG A 118 0.14 21.25 -7.21
C ARG A 118 -0.15 21.21 -5.70
N LYS A 119 -1.08 20.34 -5.26
CA LYS A 119 -1.49 20.24 -3.85
C LYS A 119 -0.45 19.53 -2.98
N TYR A 120 0.17 18.46 -3.50
CA TYR A 120 0.95 17.52 -2.69
C TYR A 120 2.42 17.42 -3.09
N ASN A 121 2.85 18.12 -4.12
CA ASN A 121 4.22 18.08 -4.67
C ASN A 121 4.72 16.66 -4.97
N ALA A 122 3.81 15.75 -5.30
CA ALA A 122 4.06 14.37 -5.67
C ALA A 122 2.94 13.88 -6.60
N PRO A 123 3.19 12.95 -7.53
CA PRO A 123 2.19 12.48 -8.46
C PRO A 123 1.27 11.43 -7.83
N PHE A 124 0.07 11.31 -8.40
CA PHE A 124 -0.74 10.11 -8.31
C PHE A 124 -0.47 9.28 -9.56
N VAL A 125 -0.10 8.01 -9.42
CA VAL A 125 0.22 7.15 -10.57
C VAL A 125 -0.42 5.78 -10.46
N ASP A 126 -0.89 5.27 -11.59
CA ASP A 126 -1.38 3.92 -11.75
C ASP A 126 -0.26 3.06 -12.35
N LEU A 127 0.06 1.98 -11.67
CA LEU A 127 1.17 1.08 -12.00
C LEU A 127 0.68 -0.36 -12.14
N HIS A 128 1.45 -1.16 -12.83
CA HIS A 128 1.33 -2.60 -12.74
C HIS A 128 2.08 -3.10 -11.49
N ARG A 129 1.42 -3.89 -10.64
CA ARG A 129 1.95 -4.29 -9.32
C ARG A 129 3.29 -5.01 -9.41
N VAL A 130 3.44 -5.88 -10.41
CA VAL A 130 4.70 -6.61 -10.65
C VAL A 130 5.85 -5.66 -10.98
N ASP A 131 5.58 -4.63 -11.80
CA ASP A 131 6.61 -3.68 -12.22
C ASP A 131 7.13 -2.90 -11.01
N LEU A 132 6.23 -2.47 -10.09
CA LEU A 132 6.63 -1.81 -8.85
C LEU A 132 7.42 -2.74 -7.92
N GLN A 133 6.95 -3.98 -7.73
CA GLN A 133 7.65 -4.94 -6.86
C GLN A 133 9.06 -5.24 -7.38
N GLN A 134 9.21 -5.43 -8.69
CA GLN A 134 10.51 -5.67 -9.32
C GLN A 134 11.45 -4.45 -9.20
N ALA A 135 10.93 -3.23 -9.38
CA ALA A 135 11.72 -2.02 -9.20
C ALA A 135 12.22 -1.85 -7.76
N LEU A 136 11.34 -2.08 -6.77
CA LEU A 136 11.72 -2.08 -5.36
C LEU A 136 12.73 -3.17 -5.04
N PHE A 137 12.51 -4.38 -5.55
CA PHE A 137 13.43 -5.51 -5.35
C PHE A 137 14.82 -5.22 -5.91
N ALA A 138 14.91 -4.72 -7.14
CA ALA A 138 16.18 -4.34 -7.76
C ALA A 138 16.90 -3.26 -6.91
N ARG A 139 16.16 -2.23 -6.46
CA ARG A 139 16.73 -1.19 -5.60
C ARG A 139 17.23 -1.74 -4.27
N ALA A 140 16.50 -2.64 -3.64
CA ALA A 140 16.93 -3.30 -2.40
C ALA A 140 18.23 -4.11 -2.60
N GLN A 141 18.35 -4.83 -3.73
CA GLN A 141 19.58 -5.58 -4.08
C GLN A 141 20.78 -4.64 -4.31
N GLU A 142 20.61 -3.51 -4.99
CA GLU A 142 21.65 -2.49 -5.16
C GLU A 142 22.18 -1.97 -3.82
N LEU A 143 21.32 -1.88 -2.81
CA LEU A 143 21.65 -1.47 -1.46
C LEU A 143 22.24 -2.60 -0.60
N GLY A 144 22.46 -3.78 -1.16
CA GLY A 144 23.07 -4.93 -0.49
C GLY A 144 22.11 -5.75 0.39
N VAL A 145 20.80 -5.57 0.25
CA VAL A 145 19.79 -6.43 0.90
C VAL A 145 19.91 -7.86 0.36
N ARG A 146 19.93 -8.84 1.26
CA ARG A 146 19.97 -10.26 0.89
C ARG A 146 18.56 -10.84 0.88
N PHE A 147 18.21 -11.60 -0.15
CA PHE A 147 16.92 -12.28 -0.26
C PHE A 147 17.12 -13.80 -0.20
N GLN A 148 16.31 -14.47 0.60
CA GLN A 148 16.20 -15.92 0.67
C GLN A 148 14.77 -16.29 0.24
N LEU A 149 14.67 -16.80 -0.97
CA LEU A 149 13.39 -17.25 -1.54
C LEU A 149 13.17 -18.73 -1.23
N ASN A 150 11.93 -19.20 -1.36
CA ASN A 150 11.51 -20.57 -1.02
C ASN A 150 11.74 -20.95 0.46
N GLU A 151 11.68 -19.94 1.33
CA GLU A 151 11.88 -20.06 2.77
C GLU A 151 10.59 -19.74 3.52
N LYS A 152 9.72 -20.74 3.64
CA LYS A 152 8.46 -20.58 4.38
C LYS A 152 8.72 -20.64 5.87
N VAL A 153 8.36 -19.59 6.59
CA VAL A 153 8.50 -19.52 8.04
C VAL A 153 7.58 -20.53 8.71
N GLU A 154 8.14 -21.30 9.61
CA GLU A 154 7.45 -22.30 10.44
C GLU A 154 7.24 -21.76 11.86
N ARG A 155 8.32 -21.21 12.47
CA ARG A 155 8.34 -20.75 13.84
C ARG A 155 9.23 -19.52 14.01
N VAL A 156 8.82 -18.63 14.89
CA VAL A 156 9.61 -17.48 15.34
C VAL A 156 9.94 -17.64 16.82
N ASP A 157 11.22 -17.52 17.13
CA ASP A 157 11.73 -17.51 18.50
C ASP A 157 12.09 -16.07 18.88
N PHE A 158 11.28 -15.47 19.75
CA PHE A 158 11.46 -14.08 20.16
C PHE A 158 12.61 -13.87 21.13
N ASP A 159 12.96 -14.87 21.93
CA ASP A 159 14.03 -14.78 22.92
C ASP A 159 15.40 -14.76 22.25
N SER A 160 15.60 -15.64 21.27
CA SER A 160 16.84 -15.72 20.49
C SER A 160 16.82 -14.83 19.23
N VAL A 161 15.72 -14.13 18.95
CA VAL A 161 15.51 -13.31 17.73
C VAL A 161 15.79 -14.12 16.45
N THR A 162 15.21 -15.33 16.39
CA THR A 162 15.51 -16.31 15.33
C THR A 162 14.23 -16.75 14.61
N VAL A 163 14.29 -16.75 13.29
CA VAL A 163 13.24 -17.28 12.42
C VAL A 163 13.67 -18.66 11.92
N HIS A 164 12.77 -19.64 12.06
CA HIS A 164 12.96 -21.02 11.60
C HIS A 164 12.02 -21.28 10.41
N THR A 165 12.53 -21.96 9.38
CA THR A 165 11.76 -22.26 8.17
C THR A 165 11.52 -23.75 8.00
N LEU A 166 10.51 -24.08 7.17
CA LEU A 166 10.20 -25.48 6.83
C LEU A 166 11.36 -26.21 6.13
N ALA A 167 12.28 -25.45 5.53
CA ALA A 167 13.53 -26.00 4.94
C ALA A 167 14.60 -26.30 5.99
N CYS A 168 14.26 -26.23 7.30
CA CYS A 168 15.16 -26.43 8.42
C CYS A 168 16.31 -25.39 8.52
N ASN A 169 16.20 -24.26 7.84
CA ASN A 169 17.11 -23.14 7.96
C ASN A 169 16.75 -22.25 9.14
N GLN A 170 17.76 -21.55 9.68
CA GLN A 170 17.61 -20.62 10.79
C GLN A 170 18.26 -19.29 10.45
N TYR A 171 17.56 -18.21 10.74
CA TYR A 171 17.99 -16.84 10.48
C TYR A 171 17.90 -16.02 11.76
N ALA A 172 19.05 -15.61 12.30
CA ALA A 172 19.16 -14.88 13.55
C ALA A 172 19.56 -13.42 13.32
N GLY A 173 18.90 -12.52 14.02
CA GLY A 173 19.11 -11.07 13.93
C GLY A 173 19.12 -10.36 15.26
N ASP A 174 19.05 -9.05 15.20
CA ASP A 174 18.85 -8.16 16.34
C ASP A 174 17.38 -7.65 16.37
N LEU A 175 16.68 -7.70 15.23
CA LEU A 175 15.28 -7.29 15.02
C LEU A 175 14.64 -8.17 13.96
N ILE A 176 13.39 -8.58 14.22
CA ILE A 176 12.50 -9.21 13.22
C ILE A 176 11.43 -8.19 12.81
N ILE A 177 11.28 -7.97 11.51
CA ILE A 177 10.21 -7.19 10.91
C ILE A 177 9.21 -8.18 10.29
N ALA A 178 8.00 -8.24 10.86
CA ALA A 178 6.91 -9.06 10.36
C ALA A 178 6.18 -8.32 9.24
N ALA A 179 6.39 -8.75 8.00
CA ALA A 179 5.83 -8.22 6.77
C ALA A 179 5.18 -9.35 5.93
N ASP A 180 4.74 -10.41 6.59
CA ASP A 180 4.25 -11.65 6.00
C ASP A 180 2.75 -11.63 5.65
N GLY A 181 2.18 -10.42 5.61
CA GLY A 181 0.88 -10.14 5.02
C GLY A 181 -0.32 -10.66 5.82
N LEU A 182 -1.46 -10.75 5.15
CA LEU A 182 -2.76 -11.12 5.73
C LEU A 182 -2.73 -12.46 6.50
N TRP A 183 -1.98 -13.44 6.01
CA TRP A 183 -1.87 -14.78 6.60
C TRP A 183 -0.60 -14.92 7.45
N SER A 184 -0.30 -13.89 8.24
CA SER A 184 0.95 -13.75 8.99
C SER A 184 1.16 -14.86 10.02
N ARG A 185 2.26 -15.59 9.88
CA ARG A 185 2.74 -16.55 10.87
C ARG A 185 3.36 -15.86 12.08
N CYS A 186 4.01 -14.71 11.83
CA CYS A 186 4.54 -13.89 12.91
C CYS A 186 3.43 -13.40 13.83
N ARG A 187 2.27 -13.03 13.27
CA ARG A 187 1.09 -12.60 14.02
C ARG A 187 0.50 -13.74 14.89
N GLU A 188 0.33 -14.93 14.31
CA GLU A 188 -0.11 -16.11 15.06
C GLU A 188 0.86 -16.43 16.23
N ALA A 189 2.17 -16.39 15.97
CA ALA A 189 3.18 -16.63 17.00
C ALA A 189 3.15 -15.56 18.10
N PHE A 190 2.96 -14.29 17.73
CA PHE A 190 2.85 -13.17 18.66
C PHE A 190 1.59 -13.23 19.53
N MET A 191 0.45 -13.57 18.91
CA MET A 191 -0.84 -13.70 19.60
C MET A 191 -0.93 -14.97 20.48
N GLY A 192 -0.02 -15.94 20.27
CA GLY A 192 -0.01 -17.22 20.98
C GLY A 192 -1.18 -18.12 20.64
N GLN A 193 -1.92 -17.82 19.59
CA GLN A 193 -3.08 -18.54 19.11
C GLN A 193 -3.27 -18.36 17.60
N LYS A 194 -4.05 -19.27 16.99
CA LYS A 194 -4.45 -19.11 15.60
C LYS A 194 -5.30 -17.85 15.42
N ASP A 195 -4.91 -17.01 14.49
CA ASP A 195 -5.59 -15.74 14.19
C ASP A 195 -5.93 -15.69 12.69
N GLU A 196 -7.11 -16.26 12.36
CA GLU A 196 -7.56 -16.33 10.97
C GLU A 196 -8.16 -14.99 10.50
N PRO A 197 -7.88 -14.57 9.26
CA PRO A 197 -8.54 -13.42 8.68
C PRO A 197 -10.06 -13.59 8.61
N LEU A 198 -10.77 -12.50 8.81
CA LEU A 198 -12.23 -12.43 8.77
C LEU A 198 -12.71 -12.00 7.37
N PRO A 199 -13.77 -12.64 6.82
CA PRO A 199 -14.34 -12.20 5.56
C PRO A 199 -15.07 -10.86 5.73
N THR A 200 -14.93 -9.97 4.75
CA THR A 200 -15.59 -8.65 4.76
C THR A 200 -17.03 -8.68 4.25
N GLY A 201 -17.43 -9.79 3.64
CA GLY A 201 -18.71 -9.95 2.95
C GLY A 201 -18.65 -9.55 1.46
N ASP A 202 -17.48 -9.16 0.96
CA ASP A 202 -17.26 -8.85 -0.45
C ASP A 202 -16.19 -9.75 -1.07
N LEU A 203 -16.27 -9.92 -2.37
CA LEU A 203 -15.20 -10.46 -3.21
C LEU A 203 -14.88 -9.50 -4.35
N ALA A 204 -13.70 -9.66 -4.92
CA ALA A 204 -13.24 -8.93 -6.09
C ALA A 204 -13.04 -9.84 -7.28
N TYR A 205 -13.59 -9.48 -8.44
CA TYR A 205 -13.10 -9.95 -9.73
C TYR A 205 -12.01 -9.00 -10.22
N ARG A 206 -10.85 -9.53 -10.56
CA ARG A 206 -9.72 -8.76 -11.05
C ARG A 206 -9.49 -9.07 -12.52
N ILE A 207 -9.51 -8.03 -13.35
CA ILE A 207 -9.45 -8.11 -14.80
C ILE A 207 -8.36 -7.17 -15.27
N VAL A 208 -7.53 -7.65 -16.19
CA VAL A 208 -6.59 -6.81 -16.92
C VAL A 208 -6.76 -7.09 -18.40
N LEU A 209 -7.04 -6.04 -19.18
CA LEU A 209 -7.15 -6.09 -20.64
C LEU A 209 -5.96 -5.35 -21.24
N THR A 210 -5.42 -5.84 -22.36
CA THR A 210 -4.44 -5.09 -23.15
C THR A 210 -5.17 -4.21 -24.19
N ALA A 211 -4.62 -3.05 -24.52
CA ALA A 211 -5.18 -2.18 -25.54
C ALA A 211 -5.37 -2.90 -26.89
N ASP A 212 -4.46 -3.84 -27.24
CA ASP A 212 -4.53 -4.61 -28.49
C ASP A 212 -5.69 -5.61 -28.52
N GLN A 213 -6.18 -6.08 -27.38
CA GLN A 213 -7.37 -6.95 -27.29
C GLN A 213 -8.65 -6.20 -27.59
N ILE A 214 -8.66 -4.86 -27.44
CA ILE A 214 -9.86 -4.03 -27.55
C ILE A 214 -9.97 -3.52 -28.98
N SER A 215 -10.86 -4.12 -29.76
CA SER A 215 -11.14 -3.72 -31.15
C SER A 215 -12.01 -2.46 -31.26
N ASP A 216 -12.77 -2.14 -30.22
CA ASP A 216 -13.63 -0.96 -30.15
C ASP A 216 -12.79 0.32 -29.98
N PRO A 217 -12.83 1.26 -30.95
CA PRO A 217 -11.98 2.43 -30.92
C PRO A 217 -12.26 3.38 -29.76
N ASP A 218 -13.53 3.50 -29.33
CA ASP A 218 -13.90 4.38 -28.21
C ASP A 218 -13.36 3.85 -26.89
N LEU A 219 -13.46 2.52 -26.67
CA LEU A 219 -12.90 1.88 -25.47
C LEU A 219 -11.38 1.91 -25.50
N ARG A 220 -10.75 1.72 -26.66
CA ARG A 220 -9.30 1.84 -26.79
C ARG A 220 -8.83 3.24 -26.44
N ALA A 221 -9.54 4.28 -26.89
CA ALA A 221 -9.22 5.66 -26.53
C ALA A 221 -9.28 5.90 -25.01
N LEU A 222 -10.21 5.24 -24.27
CA LEU A 222 -10.26 5.32 -22.80
C LEU A 222 -9.07 4.63 -22.15
N VAL A 223 -8.53 3.56 -22.74
CA VAL A 223 -7.33 2.88 -22.24
C VAL A 223 -6.07 3.72 -22.48
N GLU A 224 -5.95 4.30 -23.68
CA GLU A 224 -4.77 5.09 -24.10
C GLU A 224 -4.68 6.47 -23.44
N ASN A 225 -5.81 7.01 -22.95
CA ASN A 225 -5.87 8.28 -22.23
C ASN A 225 -6.13 8.00 -20.73
N PRO A 226 -5.12 8.01 -19.85
CA PRO A 226 -5.28 7.60 -18.48
C PRO A 226 -6.34 8.40 -17.71
N GLU A 227 -7.36 7.71 -17.25
CA GLU A 227 -8.45 8.21 -16.42
C GLU A 227 -8.82 7.14 -15.38
N VAL A 228 -9.40 7.56 -14.26
CA VAL A 228 -9.98 6.64 -13.27
C VAL A 228 -11.49 6.75 -13.30
N HIS A 229 -12.16 5.63 -13.45
CA HIS A 229 -13.62 5.53 -13.46
C HIS A 229 -14.10 4.66 -12.31
N PHE A 230 -15.07 5.15 -11.57
CA PHE A 230 -15.84 4.40 -10.58
C PHE A 230 -17.28 4.29 -11.04
N TRP A 231 -17.89 3.11 -10.92
CA TRP A 231 -19.33 2.90 -11.07
C TRP A 231 -19.88 2.41 -9.75
N VAL A 232 -20.75 3.18 -9.11
CA VAL A 232 -21.31 2.87 -7.81
C VAL A 232 -22.77 2.44 -7.95
N GLY A 233 -23.14 1.36 -7.27
CA GLY A 233 -24.47 0.76 -7.42
C GLY A 233 -24.93 -0.06 -6.24
N PRO A 234 -26.12 -0.68 -6.33
CA PRO A 234 -26.72 -1.40 -5.24
C PRO A 234 -25.89 -2.64 -4.86
N GLY A 235 -25.19 -2.57 -3.71
CA GLY A 235 -24.42 -3.66 -3.15
C GLY A 235 -23.10 -3.96 -3.87
N ALA A 236 -22.70 -3.16 -4.87
CA ALA A 236 -21.51 -3.39 -5.66
C ALA A 236 -20.92 -2.09 -6.20
N HIS A 237 -19.65 -2.11 -6.61
CA HIS A 237 -19.06 -1.07 -7.44
C HIS A 237 -17.97 -1.64 -8.35
N ALA A 238 -17.65 -0.90 -9.39
CA ALA A 238 -16.50 -1.18 -10.26
C ALA A 238 -15.54 -0.01 -10.22
N VAL A 239 -14.24 -0.29 -10.34
CA VAL A 239 -13.21 0.71 -10.58
C VAL A 239 -12.36 0.28 -11.77
N ALA A 240 -12.08 1.21 -12.66
CA ALA A 240 -11.26 0.95 -13.83
C ALA A 240 -10.27 2.09 -14.07
N TYR A 241 -9.06 1.75 -14.49
CA TYR A 241 -7.99 2.70 -14.78
C TYR A 241 -6.91 2.10 -15.68
N SER A 242 -6.21 2.97 -16.38
CA SER A 242 -5.10 2.60 -17.27
C SER A 242 -3.84 2.32 -16.48
N ILE A 243 -3.06 1.34 -16.93
CA ILE A 243 -1.72 1.02 -16.42
C ILE A 243 -0.74 0.84 -17.57
N ARG A 244 0.56 0.76 -17.27
CA ARG A 244 1.63 0.64 -18.27
C ARG A 244 1.54 1.70 -19.36
N GLY A 245 1.36 2.96 -18.94
CA GLY A 245 1.30 4.10 -19.87
C GLY A 245 0.14 4.03 -20.85
N GLY A 246 -1.01 3.50 -20.46
CA GLY A 246 -2.18 3.36 -21.34
C GLY A 246 -2.16 2.12 -22.26
N LYS A 247 -1.22 1.20 -22.07
CA LYS A 247 -1.17 -0.05 -22.85
C LYS A 247 -2.06 -1.16 -22.29
N MET A 248 -2.48 -1.03 -21.05
CA MET A 248 -3.34 -2.00 -20.36
C MET A 248 -4.39 -1.27 -19.53
N PHE A 249 -5.50 -1.93 -19.32
CA PHE A 249 -6.63 -1.44 -18.54
C PHE A 249 -6.97 -2.42 -17.43
N ASN A 250 -6.90 -1.95 -16.19
CA ASN A 250 -7.23 -2.71 -15.01
C ASN A 250 -8.69 -2.43 -14.62
N ILE A 251 -9.48 -3.47 -14.40
CA ILE A 251 -10.86 -3.37 -13.92
C ILE A 251 -10.98 -4.26 -12.69
N VAL A 252 -11.52 -3.71 -11.62
CA VAL A 252 -11.86 -4.46 -10.41
C VAL A 252 -13.35 -4.32 -10.17
N LEU A 253 -14.03 -5.46 -10.12
CA LEU A 253 -15.45 -5.51 -9.79
C LEU A 253 -15.60 -6.02 -8.35
N LEU A 254 -16.22 -5.24 -7.51
CA LEU A 254 -16.39 -5.51 -6.08
C LEU A 254 -17.87 -5.80 -5.82
N VAL A 255 -18.14 -7.05 -5.45
CA VAL A 255 -19.50 -7.60 -5.36
C VAL A 255 -19.66 -8.39 -4.07
N PRO A 256 -20.89 -8.71 -3.63
CA PRO A 256 -21.11 -9.57 -2.46
C PRO A 256 -20.41 -10.92 -2.60
N ASP A 257 -19.83 -11.39 -1.50
CA ASP A 257 -19.09 -12.65 -1.43
C ASP A 257 -20.00 -13.87 -1.59
N THR A 258 -19.70 -14.69 -2.59
CA THR A 258 -20.42 -15.94 -2.90
C THR A 258 -19.50 -17.16 -2.79
N LEU A 259 -18.26 -16.99 -2.33
CA LEU A 259 -17.32 -18.11 -2.19
C LEU A 259 -17.68 -19.02 -1.02
N PRO A 260 -17.46 -20.34 -1.16
CA PRO A 260 -17.67 -21.27 -0.05
C PRO A 260 -16.78 -20.94 1.16
N PRO A 261 -17.19 -21.31 2.39
CA PRO A 261 -16.35 -21.14 3.57
C PRO A 261 -14.94 -21.75 3.36
N GLY A 262 -13.90 -21.06 3.83
CA GLY A 262 -12.51 -21.50 3.71
C GLY A 262 -11.86 -21.30 2.34
N VAL A 263 -12.61 -20.87 1.32
CA VAL A 263 -12.08 -20.55 -0.01
C VAL A 263 -11.81 -19.06 -0.09
N SER A 264 -10.55 -18.66 -0.26
CA SER A 264 -10.15 -17.25 -0.41
C SER A 264 -9.94 -16.84 -1.88
N ARG A 265 -9.70 -17.80 -2.78
CA ARG A 265 -9.52 -17.58 -4.22
C ARG A 265 -10.07 -18.76 -5.00
N GLN A 266 -10.74 -18.47 -6.10
CA GLN A 266 -11.27 -19.48 -7.03
C GLN A 266 -11.36 -18.91 -8.44
N ALA A 267 -11.17 -19.75 -9.46
CA ALA A 267 -11.51 -19.38 -10.84
C ALA A 267 -13.00 -19.04 -10.94
N GLY A 268 -13.29 -17.88 -11.53
CA GLY A 268 -14.66 -17.38 -11.71
C GLY A 268 -15.25 -17.77 -13.07
N SER A 269 -16.59 -17.75 -13.15
CA SER A 269 -17.30 -17.81 -14.43
C SER A 269 -17.39 -16.40 -15.03
N VAL A 270 -16.98 -16.28 -16.29
CA VAL A 270 -17.13 -15.01 -17.05
C VAL A 270 -18.60 -14.68 -17.25
N ASP A 271 -19.45 -15.69 -17.50
CA ASP A 271 -20.89 -15.47 -17.71
C ASP A 271 -21.56 -15.02 -16.41
N GLU A 272 -21.25 -15.67 -15.26
CA GLU A 272 -21.71 -15.21 -13.94
C GLU A 272 -21.30 -13.75 -13.68
N MET A 273 -20.03 -13.42 -13.94
CA MET A 273 -19.53 -12.06 -13.78
C MET A 273 -20.31 -11.06 -14.65
N ARG A 274 -20.55 -11.37 -15.92
CA ARG A 274 -21.33 -10.49 -16.81
C ARG A 274 -22.77 -10.34 -16.34
N GLU A 275 -23.40 -11.40 -15.87
CA GLU A 275 -24.78 -11.39 -15.39
C GLU A 275 -24.97 -10.44 -14.20
N LEU A 276 -23.99 -10.35 -13.30
CA LEU A 276 -23.98 -9.43 -12.16
C LEU A 276 -24.02 -7.95 -12.59
N PHE A 277 -23.56 -7.63 -13.80
CA PHE A 277 -23.48 -6.26 -14.33
C PHE A 277 -24.47 -5.99 -15.47
N VAL A 278 -25.45 -6.86 -15.68
CA VAL A 278 -26.58 -6.59 -16.59
C VAL A 278 -27.34 -5.36 -16.13
N GLY A 279 -27.58 -4.42 -17.06
CA GLY A 279 -28.22 -3.14 -16.75
C GLY A 279 -27.32 -2.06 -16.16
N TRP A 280 -26.02 -2.36 -15.96
CA TRP A 280 -25.03 -1.35 -15.65
C TRP A 280 -24.61 -0.58 -16.91
N ASP A 281 -23.80 0.47 -16.73
CA ASP A 281 -23.29 1.34 -17.79
C ASP A 281 -22.86 0.55 -19.03
N PRO A 282 -23.37 0.89 -20.21
CA PRO A 282 -22.97 0.25 -21.47
C PRO A 282 -21.45 0.26 -21.71
N ILE A 283 -20.74 1.30 -21.27
CA ILE A 283 -19.26 1.38 -21.38
C ILE A 283 -18.61 0.26 -20.59
N LEU A 284 -19.00 0.09 -19.33
CA LEU A 284 -18.50 -1.00 -18.50
C LEU A 284 -18.79 -2.37 -19.13
N ASN A 285 -20.04 -2.60 -19.54
CA ASN A 285 -20.46 -3.86 -20.17
C ASN A 285 -19.68 -4.15 -21.47
N ARG A 286 -19.39 -3.13 -22.28
CA ARG A 286 -18.57 -3.29 -23.50
C ARG A 286 -17.17 -3.78 -23.15
N PHE A 287 -16.53 -3.26 -22.08
CA PHE A 287 -15.24 -3.77 -21.60
C PHE A 287 -15.34 -5.22 -21.12
N LEU A 288 -16.39 -5.57 -20.36
CA LEU A 288 -16.59 -6.93 -19.84
C LEU A 288 -16.75 -7.97 -20.94
N ASN A 289 -17.18 -7.57 -22.16
CA ASN A 289 -17.26 -8.48 -23.31
C ASN A 289 -15.89 -8.97 -23.81
N TYR A 290 -14.81 -8.25 -23.52
CA TYR A 290 -13.45 -8.67 -23.87
C TYR A 290 -12.82 -9.64 -22.86
N VAL A 291 -13.46 -9.86 -21.71
CA VAL A 291 -12.95 -10.75 -20.67
C VAL A 291 -13.15 -12.20 -21.07
N THR A 292 -12.07 -12.98 -21.06
CA THR A 292 -12.09 -14.41 -21.44
C THR A 292 -11.88 -15.34 -20.24
N SER A 293 -11.29 -14.83 -19.16
CA SER A 293 -11.09 -15.56 -17.90
C SER A 293 -11.07 -14.59 -16.73
N VAL A 294 -11.43 -15.04 -15.56
CA VAL A 294 -11.45 -14.20 -14.35
C VAL A 294 -11.29 -15.05 -13.10
N ASP A 295 -10.66 -14.48 -12.08
CA ASP A 295 -10.57 -15.06 -10.74
C ASP A 295 -11.43 -14.27 -9.75
N LYS A 296 -12.01 -14.99 -8.80
CA LYS A 296 -12.69 -14.46 -7.61
C LYS A 296 -11.71 -14.42 -6.45
N TRP A 297 -11.61 -13.29 -5.78
CA TRP A 297 -10.78 -13.10 -4.58
C TRP A 297 -11.65 -12.62 -3.43
N ARG A 298 -11.77 -13.43 -2.37
CA ARG A 298 -12.46 -13.00 -1.15
C ARG A 298 -11.68 -11.86 -0.51
N LEU A 299 -12.38 -10.77 -0.19
CA LEU A 299 -11.79 -9.69 0.58
C LEU A 299 -11.85 -10.03 2.07
N MET A 300 -10.70 -9.95 2.71
CA MET A 300 -10.50 -10.34 4.10
C MET A 300 -9.87 -9.20 4.88
N HIS A 301 -10.07 -9.19 6.19
CA HIS A 301 -9.43 -8.27 7.11
C HIS A 301 -9.09 -8.98 8.43
N HIS A 302 -8.43 -8.27 9.34
CA HIS A 302 -8.25 -8.67 10.74
C HIS A 302 -8.85 -7.66 11.69
N GLY A 303 -9.13 -8.08 12.92
CA GLY A 303 -9.32 -7.16 14.03
C GLY A 303 -8.05 -6.35 14.32
N GLU A 304 -8.24 -5.18 14.94
CA GLU A 304 -7.12 -4.33 15.37
C GLU A 304 -6.26 -5.07 16.41
N MET A 305 -4.93 -5.00 16.27
CA MET A 305 -3.99 -5.53 17.26
C MET A 305 -3.81 -4.55 18.41
N GLU A 306 -3.69 -5.04 19.64
CA GLU A 306 -3.39 -4.19 20.78
C GLU A 306 -2.02 -3.51 20.65
N LYS A 307 -1.02 -4.27 20.21
CA LYS A 307 0.37 -3.82 20.02
C LYS A 307 0.89 -4.27 18.67
N TRP A 308 1.75 -3.45 18.05
CA TRP A 308 2.50 -3.79 16.84
C TRP A 308 3.97 -4.12 17.16
N VAL A 309 4.38 -3.97 18.41
CA VAL A 309 5.73 -4.26 18.90
C VAL A 309 5.61 -5.18 20.10
N ASN A 310 6.44 -6.23 20.17
CA ASN A 310 6.47 -7.12 21.32
C ASN A 310 7.17 -6.47 22.54
N ASP A 311 6.92 -7.01 23.74
CA ASP A 311 7.44 -6.45 24.98
C ASP A 311 8.99 -6.45 25.04
N ALA A 312 9.63 -7.43 24.40
CA ALA A 312 11.09 -7.50 24.27
C ALA A 312 11.66 -6.46 23.27
N SER A 313 10.80 -5.79 22.50
CA SER A 313 11.18 -4.80 21.49
C SER A 313 12.20 -5.33 20.47
N ASN A 314 11.95 -6.55 19.98
CA ASN A 314 12.76 -7.22 18.97
C ASN A 314 11.93 -7.81 17.83
N LEU A 315 10.60 -7.58 17.85
CA LEU A 315 9.64 -7.86 16.79
C LEU A 315 8.77 -6.63 16.55
N VAL A 316 8.55 -6.28 15.29
CA VAL A 316 7.66 -5.20 14.85
C VAL A 316 6.85 -5.62 13.63
N PHE A 317 5.56 -5.25 13.59
CA PHE A 317 4.64 -5.53 12.48
C PHE A 317 4.52 -4.34 11.55
N ILE A 318 4.39 -4.63 10.23
CA ILE A 318 4.18 -3.64 9.17
C ILE A 318 3.21 -4.16 8.10
N GLY A 319 2.47 -3.26 7.45
CA GLY A 319 1.59 -3.59 6.33
C GLY A 319 0.44 -4.52 6.73
N ASP A 320 0.05 -5.40 5.81
CA ASP A 320 -1.11 -6.29 5.98
C ASP A 320 -0.96 -7.31 7.12
N SER A 321 0.22 -7.45 7.73
CA SER A 321 0.41 -8.29 8.92
C SER A 321 -0.24 -7.68 10.16
N CYS A 322 -0.46 -6.36 10.19
CA CYS A 322 -1.10 -5.67 11.32
C CYS A 322 -2.33 -4.83 10.95
N HIS A 323 -2.43 -4.32 9.73
CA HIS A 323 -3.58 -3.50 9.29
C HIS A 323 -4.07 -3.83 7.87
N PRO A 324 -4.42 -5.09 7.57
CA PRO A 324 -4.98 -5.42 6.27
C PRO A 324 -6.28 -4.65 6.05
N MET A 325 -6.46 -4.08 4.87
CA MET A 325 -7.56 -3.17 4.57
C MET A 325 -8.25 -3.47 3.25
N LEU A 326 -9.48 -2.98 3.13
CA LEU A 326 -10.24 -3.05 1.90
C LEU A 326 -9.60 -2.17 0.80
N PRO A 327 -9.72 -2.55 -0.48
CA PRO A 327 -9.05 -1.83 -1.57
C PRO A 327 -9.70 -0.49 -1.94
N TYR A 328 -10.75 -0.09 -1.25
CA TYR A 328 -11.64 1.02 -1.65
C TYR A 328 -11.03 2.42 -1.61
N LEU A 329 -9.88 2.59 -0.98
CA LEU A 329 -9.12 3.85 -0.92
C LEU A 329 -7.74 3.75 -1.58
N ALA A 330 -7.41 2.61 -2.19
CA ALA A 330 -6.08 2.30 -2.70
C ALA A 330 -4.95 2.51 -1.67
N GLN A 331 -5.23 2.40 -0.37
CA GLN A 331 -4.24 2.71 0.67
C GLN A 331 -3.45 1.51 1.19
N GLY A 332 -3.84 0.27 0.88
CA GLY A 332 -3.13 -0.92 1.38
C GLY A 332 -1.63 -0.90 1.05
N ALA A 333 -1.29 -0.78 -0.22
CA ALA A 333 0.11 -0.66 -0.65
C ALA A 333 0.75 0.65 -0.16
N ASN A 334 0.04 1.78 -0.27
CA ASN A 334 0.56 3.08 0.11
C ASN A 334 0.89 3.17 1.60
N SER A 335 0.00 2.69 2.47
CA SER A 335 0.24 2.62 3.92
C SER A 335 1.37 1.64 4.27
N SER A 336 1.47 0.52 3.54
CA SER A 336 2.58 -0.44 3.68
C SER A 336 3.95 0.18 3.35
N LEU A 337 4.02 1.02 2.32
CA LEU A 337 5.23 1.76 1.96
C LEU A 337 5.56 2.83 3.02
N GLU A 338 4.54 3.53 3.56
CA GLU A 338 4.72 4.45 4.69
C GLU A 338 5.31 3.76 5.92
N ASP A 339 4.81 2.57 6.27
CA ASP A 339 5.30 1.80 7.43
C ASP A 339 6.78 1.48 7.28
N GLY A 340 7.17 0.94 6.11
CA GLY A 340 8.56 0.61 5.81
C GLY A 340 9.47 1.84 5.86
N ALA A 341 8.99 2.98 5.34
CA ALA A 341 9.72 4.24 5.37
C ALA A 341 9.91 4.76 6.80
N VAL A 342 8.81 4.90 7.56
CA VAL A 342 8.86 5.43 8.93
C VAL A 342 9.76 4.58 9.82
N LEU A 343 9.62 3.24 9.75
CA LEU A 343 10.46 2.34 10.53
C LEU A 343 11.94 2.49 10.17
N GLY A 344 12.28 2.43 8.88
CA GLY A 344 13.68 2.50 8.45
C GLY A 344 14.31 3.88 8.72
N LEU A 345 13.56 4.97 8.53
CA LEU A 345 14.01 6.33 8.86
C LEU A 345 14.29 6.48 10.36
N LEU A 346 13.38 6.02 11.23
CA LEU A 346 13.60 6.05 12.69
C LEU A 346 14.83 5.24 13.08
N LEU A 347 15.01 4.04 12.51
CA LEU A 347 16.20 3.22 12.73
C LEU A 347 17.48 3.95 12.30
N GLY A 348 17.41 4.80 11.26
CA GLY A 348 18.53 5.64 10.79
C GLY A 348 19.02 6.69 11.80
N HIS A 349 18.23 7.05 12.80
CA HIS A 349 18.60 7.98 13.85
C HIS A 349 19.31 7.31 15.06
N MET A 350 19.46 5.98 15.05
CA MET A 350 20.13 5.25 16.14
C MET A 350 21.59 5.66 16.31
N LYS A 351 22.00 5.84 17.56
CA LYS A 351 23.41 6.03 17.95
C LYS A 351 23.99 4.80 18.66
N ASN A 352 23.14 3.94 19.21
CA ASN A 352 23.49 2.65 19.79
C ASN A 352 22.27 1.73 19.86
N LYS A 353 22.50 0.42 19.99
CA LYS A 353 21.43 -0.60 19.98
C LYS A 353 20.45 -0.50 21.15
N THR A 354 20.85 0.12 22.27
CA THR A 354 19.96 0.25 23.45
C THR A 354 18.79 1.21 23.21
N GLN A 355 18.83 1.97 22.12
CA GLN A 355 17.74 2.87 21.71
C GLN A 355 16.60 2.12 20.97
N LEU A 356 16.82 0.90 20.51
CA LEU A 356 15.86 0.13 19.73
C LEU A 356 14.45 0.07 20.38
N PRO A 357 14.30 -0.22 21.70
CA PRO A 357 12.98 -0.26 22.31
C PRO A 357 12.21 1.07 22.25
N HIS A 358 12.91 2.19 22.34
CA HIS A 358 12.28 3.51 22.20
C HIS A 358 11.84 3.77 20.75
N ILE A 359 12.70 3.45 19.79
CA ILE A 359 12.44 3.64 18.35
C ILE A 359 11.23 2.84 17.91
N LEU A 360 11.13 1.57 18.31
CA LEU A 360 9.99 0.74 17.93
C LEU A 360 8.67 1.23 18.54
N ARG A 361 8.67 1.69 19.80
CA ARG A 361 7.49 2.33 20.41
C ARG A 361 7.12 3.63 19.70
N LEU A 362 8.09 4.42 19.28
CA LEU A 362 7.84 5.65 18.52
C LEU A 362 7.24 5.32 17.15
N TYR A 363 7.78 4.32 16.45
CA TYR A 363 7.18 3.78 15.22
C TYR A 363 5.72 3.41 15.44
N GLU A 364 5.43 2.59 16.43
CA GLU A 364 4.05 2.16 16.76
C GLU A 364 3.14 3.36 17.02
N SER A 365 3.60 4.36 17.77
CA SER A 365 2.82 5.57 18.07
C SER A 365 2.50 6.41 16.83
N LEU A 366 3.41 6.47 15.86
CA LEU A 366 3.21 7.22 14.61
C LEU A 366 2.32 6.47 13.62
N ARG A 367 2.40 5.13 13.59
CA ARG A 367 1.78 4.35 12.51
C ARG A 367 0.48 3.66 12.87
N LYS A 368 0.37 3.13 14.11
CA LYS A 368 -0.77 2.29 14.50
C LYS A 368 -2.09 3.03 14.37
N SER A 369 -2.24 4.20 14.99
CA SER A 369 -3.48 4.98 14.95
C SER A 369 -3.85 5.40 13.52
N ARG A 370 -2.86 5.75 12.68
CA ARG A 370 -3.08 6.11 11.28
C ARG A 370 -3.51 4.89 10.45
N GLY A 371 -2.82 3.76 10.54
CA GLY A 371 -3.17 2.53 9.81
C GLY A 371 -4.59 2.06 10.13
N GLU A 372 -4.94 2.00 11.41
CA GLU A 372 -6.29 1.63 11.88
C GLU A 372 -7.37 2.63 11.42
N ALA A 373 -7.07 3.94 11.42
CA ALA A 373 -7.99 4.95 10.92
C ALA A 373 -8.24 4.79 9.41
N ILE A 374 -7.19 4.50 8.62
CA ILE A 374 -7.34 4.21 7.19
C ILE A 374 -8.21 2.96 6.98
N VAL A 375 -7.98 1.88 7.75
CA VAL A 375 -8.85 0.69 7.69
C VAL A 375 -10.31 1.07 7.89
N ARG A 376 -10.63 1.83 8.95
CA ARG A 376 -12.01 2.30 9.23
C ARG A 376 -12.59 3.14 8.09
N GLU A 377 -11.79 4.01 7.48
CA GLU A 377 -12.24 4.82 6.33
C GLU A 377 -12.53 3.97 5.08
N THR A 378 -11.82 2.84 4.87
CA THR A 378 -12.15 1.92 3.78
C THR A 378 -13.54 1.31 3.92
N PHE A 379 -13.96 0.96 5.14
CA PHE A 379 -15.31 0.44 5.40
C PHE A 379 -16.39 1.50 5.19
N LYS A 380 -16.13 2.77 5.56
CA LYS A 380 -17.05 3.87 5.25
C LYS A 380 -17.18 4.10 3.75
N GLN A 381 -16.06 4.06 3.01
CA GLN A 381 -16.10 4.19 1.55
C GLN A 381 -16.87 3.04 0.90
N ARG A 382 -16.72 1.81 1.42
CA ARG A 382 -17.52 0.67 1.02
C ARG A 382 -19.01 0.96 1.17
N HIS A 383 -19.43 1.43 2.35
CA HIS A 383 -20.82 1.78 2.62
C HIS A 383 -21.37 2.79 1.60
N ASP A 384 -20.64 3.89 1.40
CA ASP A 384 -21.06 4.95 0.48
C ASP A 384 -21.18 4.47 -0.99
N PHE A 385 -20.29 3.57 -1.40
CA PHE A 385 -20.26 3.08 -2.79
C PHE A 385 -21.22 1.91 -3.05
N HIS A 386 -21.61 1.15 -2.02
CA HIS A 386 -22.49 -0.02 -2.10
C HIS A 386 -23.91 0.25 -1.62
N MET A 387 -24.32 1.52 -1.44
CA MET A 387 -25.68 1.86 -1.03
C MET A 387 -26.71 1.26 -2.00
N ARG A 388 -27.70 0.57 -1.45
CA ARG A 388 -28.85 0.09 -2.22
C ARG A 388 -29.70 1.27 -2.64
N ASP A 389 -30.47 1.11 -3.75
CA ASP A 389 -31.43 2.12 -4.17
C ASP A 389 -32.42 2.43 -3.05
N GLY A 390 -32.60 3.71 -2.76
CA GLY A 390 -33.44 4.21 -1.68
C GLY A 390 -33.04 5.60 -1.20
N GLU A 391 -33.64 6.05 -0.08
CA GLU A 391 -33.47 7.41 0.44
C GLU A 391 -32.01 7.78 0.75
N GLU A 392 -31.23 6.88 1.32
CA GLU A 392 -29.82 7.14 1.65
C GLU A 392 -28.99 7.35 0.37
N GLN A 393 -29.19 6.48 -0.62
CA GLN A 393 -28.53 6.61 -1.91
C GLN A 393 -28.94 7.90 -2.63
N ILE A 394 -30.21 8.29 -2.59
CA ILE A 394 -30.69 9.54 -3.19
C ILE A 394 -29.98 10.75 -2.53
N LYS A 395 -29.92 10.79 -1.20
CA LYS A 395 -29.21 11.84 -0.47
C LYS A 395 -27.71 11.89 -0.82
N ARG A 396 -27.06 10.72 -0.92
CA ARG A 396 -25.67 10.64 -1.37
C ARG A 396 -25.51 11.22 -2.77
N ASP A 397 -26.36 10.83 -3.72
CA ASP A 397 -26.29 11.29 -5.10
C ASP A 397 -26.60 12.79 -5.23
N GLU A 398 -27.50 13.34 -4.40
CA GLU A 398 -27.76 14.77 -4.30
C GLU A 398 -26.50 15.55 -3.85
N ILE A 399 -25.73 15.02 -2.89
CA ILE A 399 -24.46 15.64 -2.48
C ILE A 399 -23.48 15.66 -3.67
N PHE A 400 -23.32 14.55 -4.38
CA PHE A 400 -22.49 14.48 -5.58
C PHE A 400 -22.92 15.51 -6.64
N LEU A 401 -24.18 15.48 -7.02
CA LEU A 401 -24.73 16.31 -8.11
C LEU A 401 -24.75 17.80 -7.75
N SER A 402 -24.95 18.16 -6.48
CA SER A 402 -24.93 19.55 -6.03
C SER A 402 -23.58 20.23 -6.23
N GLN A 403 -22.51 19.44 -6.28
CA GLN A 403 -21.12 19.92 -6.41
C GLN A 403 -20.51 19.55 -7.80
N LEU A 404 -21.27 18.92 -8.67
CA LEU A 404 -20.78 18.56 -10.02
C LEU A 404 -20.39 19.84 -10.80
N GLY A 405 -19.15 19.85 -11.33
CA GLY A 405 -18.60 20.99 -12.05
C GLY A 405 -18.23 22.20 -11.17
N LYS A 406 -18.16 22.03 -9.85
CA LYS A 406 -17.77 23.06 -8.88
C LYS A 406 -16.59 22.57 -8.03
N ASP A 407 -15.96 23.51 -7.33
CA ASP A 407 -15.00 23.15 -6.27
C ASP A 407 -15.71 22.41 -5.14
N ILE A 408 -15.22 21.21 -4.83
CA ILE A 408 -15.78 20.35 -3.78
C ILE A 408 -15.52 20.99 -2.41
N LYS A 409 -16.54 21.06 -1.56
CA LYS A 409 -16.47 21.66 -0.22
C LYS A 409 -17.14 20.75 0.81
N GLY A 410 -16.50 20.66 2.00
CA GLY A 410 -17.01 19.89 3.13
C GLY A 410 -16.99 18.37 2.90
N ALA A 411 -17.78 17.67 3.68
CA ALA A 411 -17.87 16.20 3.58
C ALA A 411 -18.39 15.77 2.21
N PHE A 412 -17.70 14.83 1.59
CA PHE A 412 -18.01 14.37 0.25
C PHE A 412 -17.96 12.84 0.18
N PRO A 413 -18.93 12.18 -0.51
CA PRO A 413 -19.04 10.71 -0.47
C PRO A 413 -17.90 9.94 -1.12
N SER A 414 -17.14 10.57 -2.01
CA SER A 414 -15.90 10.01 -2.55
C SER A 414 -14.70 10.57 -1.78
N ARG A 415 -14.08 9.72 -0.96
CA ARG A 415 -12.88 10.11 -0.17
C ARG A 415 -11.67 10.40 -1.04
N TRP A 416 -11.69 9.97 -2.28
CA TRP A 416 -10.66 10.23 -3.29
C TRP A 416 -10.52 11.73 -3.61
N THR A 417 -11.61 12.45 -3.53
CA THR A 417 -11.70 13.89 -3.85
C THR A 417 -12.25 14.72 -2.68
N CYS A 418 -12.60 14.09 -1.56
CA CYS A 418 -13.12 14.76 -0.38
C CYS A 418 -12.08 15.69 0.23
N PRO A 419 -12.35 17.01 0.35
CA PRO A 419 -11.39 17.98 0.88
C PRO A 419 -11.07 17.80 2.36
N GLU A 420 -11.85 17.02 3.10
CA GLU A 420 -11.58 16.70 4.50
C GLU A 420 -10.70 15.45 4.66
N VAL A 421 -10.80 14.49 3.75
CA VAL A 421 -10.10 13.18 3.84
C VAL A 421 -8.88 13.11 2.93
N GLN A 422 -8.98 13.59 1.69
CA GLN A 422 -7.89 13.52 0.71
C GLN A 422 -6.58 14.14 1.24
N PRO A 423 -6.57 15.36 1.86
CA PRO A 423 -5.33 15.93 2.38
C PRO A 423 -4.69 15.12 3.51
N TRP A 424 -5.50 14.50 4.36
CA TRP A 424 -5.01 13.62 5.41
C TRP A 424 -4.38 12.34 4.87
N LEU A 425 -4.94 11.77 3.78
CA LEU A 425 -4.37 10.61 3.10
C LEU A 425 -3.13 10.98 2.28
N TYR A 426 -3.30 11.88 1.30
CA TYR A 426 -2.29 12.16 0.26
C TYR A 426 -1.20 13.13 0.71
N GLY A 427 -1.54 14.01 1.66
CA GLY A 427 -0.62 15.00 2.22
C GLY A 427 0.33 14.45 3.28
N TYR A 428 0.15 13.19 3.72
CA TYR A 428 1.06 12.60 4.70
C TYR A 428 2.47 12.48 4.14
N ASP A 429 3.43 13.01 4.87
CA ASP A 429 4.84 12.98 4.56
C ASP A 429 5.60 12.21 5.65
N ALA A 430 5.92 10.96 5.38
CA ALA A 430 6.59 10.06 6.32
C ALA A 430 7.98 10.57 6.74
N ILE A 431 8.67 11.28 5.86
CA ILE A 431 10.00 11.82 6.13
C ILE A 431 9.87 12.97 7.13
N GLN A 432 9.00 13.93 6.84
CA GLN A 432 8.76 15.06 7.72
C GLN A 432 8.19 14.64 9.08
N GLU A 433 7.34 13.60 9.10
CA GLU A 433 6.78 13.02 10.32
C GLU A 433 7.88 12.47 11.23
N VAL A 434 8.84 11.72 10.66
CA VAL A 434 9.98 11.19 11.41
C VAL A 434 10.88 12.31 11.92
N GLU A 435 11.22 13.29 11.09
CA GLU A 435 12.04 14.43 11.50
C GLU A 435 11.39 15.20 12.67
N ASN A 436 10.09 15.46 12.59
CA ASN A 436 9.34 16.10 13.67
C ASN A 436 9.35 15.26 14.96
N ALA A 437 9.16 13.94 14.83
CA ALA A 437 9.16 13.02 15.97
C ALA A 437 10.53 12.96 16.64
N VAL A 438 11.61 12.88 15.87
CA VAL A 438 12.98 12.88 16.39
C VAL A 438 13.30 14.22 17.09
N ALA A 439 12.95 15.33 16.48
CA ALA A 439 13.12 16.67 17.06
C ALA A 439 12.36 16.85 18.39
N SER A 440 11.20 16.20 18.52
CA SER A 440 10.38 16.23 19.73
C SER A 440 10.90 15.34 20.87
N HIS A 441 11.83 14.42 20.56
CA HIS A 441 12.39 13.46 21.52
C HIS A 441 13.95 13.51 21.59
N PRO A 442 14.58 14.68 21.74
CA PRO A 442 16.04 14.83 21.60
C PRO A 442 16.83 13.95 22.56
N ASN A 443 16.35 13.75 23.78
CA ASN A 443 17.03 12.92 24.79
C ASN A 443 17.07 11.43 24.44
N SER A 444 16.09 10.97 23.65
CA SER A 444 15.98 9.58 23.24
C SER A 444 16.98 9.21 22.13
N PHE A 445 17.40 10.19 21.35
CA PHE A 445 18.37 10.06 20.26
C PHE A 445 19.76 10.62 20.62
N ALA A 446 19.94 11.21 21.82
CA ALA A 446 21.23 11.67 22.29
C ALA A 446 22.18 10.49 22.55
N GLN A 447 23.46 10.68 22.21
CA GLN A 447 24.50 9.77 22.65
C GLN A 447 24.63 9.89 24.18
N ARG A 448 24.43 8.81 24.92
CA ARG A 448 24.83 8.81 26.36
C ARG A 448 26.34 9.02 26.41
N SER A 449 26.76 10.21 26.81
CA SER A 449 28.16 10.42 27.17
C SER A 449 28.57 9.36 28.21
N SER A 450 29.58 8.56 27.91
CA SER A 450 30.21 7.68 28.87
C SER A 450 30.84 8.57 29.98
N GLN A 451 30.04 8.85 31.02
CA GLN A 451 30.61 9.35 32.26
C GLN A 451 31.36 8.19 32.97
N TRP A 452 32.49 7.81 32.39
CA TRP A 452 33.52 7.01 33.05
C TRP A 452 34.84 7.73 32.92
N SER A 453 34.95 8.86 33.63
CA SER A 453 36.29 9.41 33.98
C SER A 453 36.11 10.44 35.09
N SER A 454 36.12 10.00 36.34
CA SER A 454 36.58 10.78 37.48
C SER A 454 36.29 10.03 38.77
N PHE A 455 36.92 8.86 38.96
CA PHE A 455 37.16 8.31 40.30
C PHE A 455 38.49 7.53 40.26
N CYS A 456 39.59 8.25 40.06
CA CYS A 456 40.93 7.78 40.39
C CYS A 456 41.89 8.97 40.41
N GLN A 457 41.72 9.83 41.41
CA GLN A 457 42.77 10.67 41.94
C GLN A 457 42.33 11.13 43.31
N ILE A 458 42.61 10.31 44.33
CA ILE A 458 42.98 10.66 45.71
C ILE A 458 43.20 9.31 46.42
N LEU A 459 44.44 8.86 46.41
CA LEU A 459 45.17 8.30 47.53
C LEU A 459 46.61 8.08 47.08
#